data_34c525abff721de3701302c61717e82d
#
_entry.id   34c525abff721de3701302c61717e82d
#
_cell.length_a   1.000
_cell.length_b   1.000
_cell.length_c   1.000
_cell.angle_alpha   90.00
_cell.angle_beta   90.00
_cell.angle_gamma   90.00
#
_symmetry.space_group_name_H-M   'P 1'
#
loop_
_entity.id
_entity.type
_entity.pdbx_description
1 polymer ?
#
loop_
_entity_poly.entity_id
_entity_poly.type
_entity_poly.pdbx_seq_one_letter_code
_entity_poly.pdbx_strand_id
1 'polypeptide(L)'
;MTNAEFHVLALRRALDRLDCRRVERMGDRLALALGRRHRLLAVGNGGSAAHAQHLTAELVGRYRVEREPYSALALHSESSSVTAVANDYGWEDVFARQVRAHGRPDDILFAISTSGTSDNVLRAVDAARDGGLVVWALTGPAPNPLADVADDAISADANVTATIQEVHQVVVHLLCEVVDLHAKAVAVVGSLV
;
A
#
# COMPACT_ATOMS: atom_id res chain seq x y z
N MET A 1 20.79 24.57 14.43
CA MET A 1 20.18 23.60 13.53
C MET A 1 19.10 24.30 12.70
N THR A 2 19.14 24.18 11.38
CA THR A 2 18.13 24.76 10.48
C THR A 2 16.85 23.93 10.50
N ASN A 3 15.75 24.46 9.96
CA ASN A 3 14.50 23.68 9.82
C ASN A 3 14.71 22.43 8.97
N ALA A 4 15.53 22.49 7.92
CA ALA A 4 15.86 21.33 7.09
C ALA A 4 16.63 20.25 7.87
N GLU A 5 17.60 20.63 8.70
CA GLU A 5 18.33 19.68 9.56
C GLU A 5 17.41 19.01 10.58
N PHE A 6 16.46 19.77 11.18
CA PHE A 6 15.45 19.20 12.07
C PHE A 6 14.56 18.19 11.36
N HIS A 7 14.11 18.49 10.15
CA HIS A 7 13.28 17.59 9.36
C HIS A 7 14.03 16.29 9.02
N VAL A 8 15.27 16.39 8.52
CA VAL A 8 16.12 15.22 8.22
C VAL A 8 16.37 14.38 9.48
N LEU A 9 16.59 15.01 10.64
CA LEU A 9 16.79 14.30 11.90
C LEU A 9 15.50 13.55 12.34
N ALA A 10 14.33 14.17 12.17
CA ALA A 10 13.04 13.54 12.47
C ALA A 10 12.82 12.30 11.58
N LEU A 11 13.11 12.40 10.29
CA LEU A 11 13.03 11.27 9.35
C LEU A 11 13.98 10.13 9.75
N ARG A 12 15.24 10.43 10.06
CA ARG A 12 16.19 9.41 10.53
C ARG A 12 15.66 8.65 11.73
N ARG A 13 15.15 9.38 12.75
CA ARG A 13 14.58 8.77 13.96
C ARG A 13 13.36 7.90 13.67
N ALA A 14 12.53 8.29 12.72
CA ALA A 14 11.37 7.50 12.31
C ALA A 14 11.81 6.22 11.56
N LEU A 15 12.82 6.31 10.71
CA LEU A 15 13.41 5.15 10.01
C LEU A 15 14.11 4.18 10.97
N ASP A 16 14.82 4.67 12.00
CA ASP A 16 15.46 3.83 13.02
C ASP A 16 14.45 2.97 13.82
N ARG A 17 13.17 3.40 13.86
CA ARG A 17 12.07 2.69 14.52
C ARG A 17 11.21 1.84 13.59
N LEU A 18 11.49 1.86 12.30
CA LEU A 18 10.75 1.04 11.34
C LEU A 18 11.02 -0.44 11.58
N ASP A 19 9.96 -1.23 11.74
CA ASP A 19 10.08 -2.70 11.79
C ASP A 19 10.32 -3.28 10.39
N CYS A 20 11.59 -3.24 9.97
CA CYS A 20 12.01 -3.77 8.67
C CYS A 20 11.66 -5.26 8.50
N ARG A 21 11.70 -6.06 9.58
CA ARG A 21 11.32 -7.48 9.51
C ARG A 21 9.85 -7.66 9.19
N ARG A 22 8.98 -6.77 9.69
CA ARG A 22 7.56 -6.79 9.34
C ARG A 22 7.34 -6.41 7.88
N VAL A 23 8.09 -5.41 7.39
CA VAL A 23 8.07 -5.03 5.97
C VAL A 23 8.49 -6.20 5.09
N GLU A 24 9.58 -6.90 5.42
CA GLU A 24 10.05 -8.08 4.69
C GLU A 24 8.99 -9.18 4.66
N ARG A 25 8.42 -9.56 5.82
CA ARG A 25 7.34 -10.56 5.88
C ARG A 25 6.11 -10.17 5.04
N MET A 26 5.74 -8.89 5.04
CA MET A 26 4.64 -8.39 4.22
C MET A 26 4.99 -8.47 2.73
N GLY A 27 6.23 -8.12 2.36
CA GLY A 27 6.75 -8.25 1.00
C GLY A 27 6.76 -9.70 0.49
N ASP A 28 7.18 -10.66 1.33
CA ASP A 28 7.15 -12.10 1.02
C ASP A 28 5.71 -12.57 0.72
N ARG A 29 4.75 -12.17 1.57
CA ARG A 29 3.32 -12.50 1.38
C ARG A 29 2.76 -11.83 0.12
N LEU A 30 3.17 -10.59 -0.18
CA LEU A 30 2.80 -9.88 -1.41
C LEU A 30 3.30 -10.65 -2.64
N ALA A 31 4.58 -11.01 -2.67
CA ALA A 31 5.18 -11.75 -3.77
C ALA A 31 4.47 -13.10 -4.02
N LEU A 32 4.13 -13.83 -2.95
CA LEU A 32 3.40 -15.09 -3.03
C LEU A 32 1.97 -14.90 -3.57
N ALA A 33 1.24 -13.89 -3.13
CA ALA A 33 -0.11 -13.59 -3.61
C ALA A 33 -0.10 -13.20 -5.10
N LEU A 34 0.80 -12.30 -5.49
CA LEU A 34 0.95 -11.88 -6.88
C LEU A 34 1.39 -13.04 -7.79
N GLY A 35 2.28 -13.91 -7.33
CA GLY A 35 2.69 -15.13 -8.04
C GLY A 35 1.54 -16.12 -8.25
N ARG A 36 0.54 -16.12 -7.39
CA ARG A 36 -0.71 -16.89 -7.50
C ARG A 36 -1.79 -16.20 -8.33
N ARG A 37 -1.48 -15.08 -8.97
CA ARG A 37 -2.38 -14.28 -9.80
C ARG A 37 -3.43 -13.50 -9.01
N HIS A 38 -3.31 -13.37 -7.68
CA HIS A 38 -4.07 -12.38 -6.93
C HIS A 38 -3.58 -10.97 -7.28
N ARG A 39 -4.41 -9.97 -7.09
CA ARG A 39 -4.11 -8.58 -7.41
C ARG A 39 -3.93 -7.74 -6.15
N LEU A 40 -3.27 -6.61 -6.30
CA LEU A 40 -3.21 -5.58 -5.29
C LEU A 40 -4.09 -4.39 -5.70
N LEU A 41 -5.04 -4.03 -4.84
CA LEU A 41 -5.79 -2.79 -4.92
C LEU A 41 -5.21 -1.82 -3.89
N ALA A 42 -4.82 -0.62 -4.31
CA ALA A 42 -4.22 0.36 -3.42
C ALA A 42 -5.08 1.62 -3.34
N VAL A 43 -5.26 2.13 -2.11
CA VAL A 43 -6.06 3.33 -1.83
C VAL A 43 -5.33 4.29 -0.91
N GLY A 44 -5.62 5.56 -1.06
CA GLY A 44 -5.14 6.65 -0.21
C GLY A 44 -5.60 8.00 -0.73
N ASN A 45 -5.45 9.04 0.09
CA ASN A 45 -5.78 10.42 -0.27
C ASN A 45 -4.51 11.27 -0.40
N GLY A 46 -4.50 12.26 -1.28
CA GLY A 46 -3.39 13.21 -1.42
C GLY A 46 -2.02 12.54 -1.62
N GLY A 47 -1.06 12.79 -0.74
CA GLY A 47 0.27 12.17 -0.77
C GLY A 47 0.22 10.64 -0.63
N SER A 48 -0.72 10.12 0.16
CA SER A 48 -0.94 8.66 0.26
C SER A 48 -1.48 8.06 -1.04
N ALA A 49 -2.28 8.80 -1.82
CA ALA A 49 -2.68 8.39 -3.17
C ALA A 49 -1.46 8.31 -4.11
N ALA A 50 -0.54 9.26 -4.01
CA ALA A 50 0.71 9.22 -4.79
C ALA A 50 1.55 7.97 -4.46
N HIS A 51 1.64 7.57 -3.18
CA HIS A 51 2.32 6.34 -2.77
C HIS A 51 1.61 5.08 -3.28
N ALA A 52 0.26 5.04 -3.21
CA ALA A 52 -0.52 3.95 -3.77
C ALA A 52 -0.28 3.80 -5.28
N GLN A 53 -0.26 4.90 -6.01
CA GLN A 53 0.03 4.91 -7.44
C GLN A 53 1.46 4.52 -7.75
N HIS A 54 2.44 4.96 -6.96
CA HIS A 54 3.83 4.56 -7.10
C HIS A 54 3.99 3.04 -6.93
N LEU A 55 3.46 2.49 -5.83
CA LEU A 55 3.51 1.04 -5.59
C LEU A 55 2.92 0.24 -6.76
N THR A 56 1.73 0.64 -7.22
CA THR A 56 1.08 -0.08 -8.34
C THR A 56 1.85 0.07 -9.66
N ALA A 57 2.47 1.21 -9.92
CA ALA A 57 3.30 1.42 -11.11
C ALA A 57 4.53 0.52 -11.09
N GLU A 58 5.20 0.37 -9.94
CA GLU A 58 6.35 -0.54 -9.78
C GLU A 58 5.95 -2.00 -9.95
N LEU A 59 4.77 -2.40 -9.50
CA LEU A 59 4.28 -3.78 -9.64
C LEU A 59 3.85 -4.11 -11.07
N VAL A 60 3.19 -3.18 -11.78
CA VAL A 60 2.76 -3.35 -13.17
C VAL A 60 3.92 -3.22 -14.14
N GLY A 61 4.80 -2.26 -13.93
CA GLY A 61 6.04 -2.11 -14.69
C GLY A 61 7.13 -3.07 -14.16
N ARG A 62 8.16 -2.49 -13.60
CA ARG A 62 9.20 -3.19 -12.86
C ARG A 62 9.88 -2.23 -11.88
N TYR A 63 10.37 -2.72 -10.76
CA TYR A 63 11.20 -1.93 -9.85
C TYR A 63 12.66 -1.91 -10.34
N ARG A 64 13.44 -2.95 -10.07
CA ARG A 64 14.86 -3.03 -10.45
C ARG A 64 15.18 -4.15 -11.44
N VAL A 65 14.40 -5.23 -11.42
CA VAL A 65 14.67 -6.40 -12.25
C VAL A 65 13.56 -6.62 -13.25
N GLU A 66 13.95 -7.17 -14.42
CA GLU A 66 12.98 -7.61 -15.41
C GLU A 66 12.20 -8.82 -14.88
N ARG A 67 10.87 -8.79 -14.99
CA ARG A 67 9.96 -9.85 -14.57
C ARG A 67 8.60 -9.71 -15.25
N GLU A 68 7.78 -10.72 -15.14
CA GLU A 68 6.38 -10.64 -15.53
C GLU A 68 5.63 -9.53 -14.76
N PRO A 69 4.74 -8.80 -15.43
CA PRO A 69 3.92 -7.77 -14.79
C PRO A 69 2.92 -8.37 -13.81
N TYR A 70 2.74 -7.72 -12.68
CA TYR A 70 1.74 -8.09 -11.68
C TYR A 70 0.50 -7.22 -11.76
N SER A 71 -0.67 -7.78 -11.45
CA SER A 71 -1.93 -7.05 -11.43
C SER A 71 -2.01 -6.16 -10.20
N ALA A 72 -1.92 -4.84 -10.38
CA ALA A 72 -2.04 -3.86 -9.32
C ALA A 72 -2.81 -2.62 -9.82
N LEU A 73 -3.73 -2.09 -9.00
CA LEU A 73 -4.58 -0.95 -9.33
C LEU A 73 -4.58 0.07 -8.21
N ALA A 74 -4.26 1.33 -8.50
CA ALA A 74 -4.49 2.45 -7.60
C ALA A 74 -5.90 3.02 -7.87
N LEU A 75 -6.83 2.83 -6.93
CA LEU A 75 -8.26 3.07 -7.17
C LEU A 75 -8.65 4.55 -7.34
N HIS A 76 -7.74 5.47 -7.12
CA HIS A 76 -7.93 6.91 -7.41
C HIS A 76 -7.49 7.32 -8.83
N SER A 77 -6.83 6.42 -9.57
CA SER A 77 -6.16 6.79 -10.84
C SER A 77 -7.13 6.98 -12.00
N GLU A 78 -8.29 6.32 -11.97
CA GLU A 78 -9.32 6.49 -12.97
C GLU A 78 -10.27 7.61 -12.54
N SER A 79 -10.04 8.82 -13.06
CA SER A 79 -10.72 10.05 -12.63
C SER A 79 -12.21 10.05 -12.91
N SER A 80 -12.68 9.41 -13.99
CA SER A 80 -14.11 9.36 -14.30
C SER A 80 -14.87 8.54 -13.27
N SER A 81 -14.35 7.37 -12.86
CA SER A 81 -14.96 6.55 -11.81
C SER A 81 -14.97 7.28 -10.47
N VAL A 82 -13.85 7.92 -10.10
CA VAL A 82 -13.75 8.68 -8.84
C VAL A 82 -14.78 9.83 -8.82
N THR A 83 -14.84 10.61 -9.88
CA THR A 83 -15.74 11.77 -9.94
C THR A 83 -17.22 11.37 -10.04
N ALA A 84 -17.55 10.32 -10.80
CA ALA A 84 -18.91 9.81 -10.90
C ALA A 84 -19.39 9.25 -9.55
N VAL A 85 -18.57 8.41 -8.89
CA VAL A 85 -18.94 7.85 -7.59
C VAL A 85 -19.05 8.95 -6.53
N ALA A 86 -18.12 9.92 -6.52
CA ALA A 86 -18.20 11.05 -5.58
C ALA A 86 -19.47 11.88 -5.77
N ASN A 87 -19.90 12.10 -7.02
CA ASN A 87 -21.11 12.84 -7.35
C ASN A 87 -22.40 12.10 -6.96
N ASP A 88 -22.45 10.80 -7.18
CA ASP A 88 -23.68 10.00 -7.07
C ASP A 88 -23.86 9.37 -5.68
N TYR A 89 -22.76 9.04 -4.98
CA TYR A 89 -22.76 8.27 -3.73
C TYR A 89 -21.99 8.95 -2.58
N GLY A 90 -21.32 10.07 -2.86
CA GLY A 90 -20.49 10.78 -1.89
C GLY A 90 -19.01 10.35 -1.92
N TRP A 91 -18.16 11.22 -1.36
CA TRP A 91 -16.71 11.02 -1.34
C TRP A 91 -16.29 9.79 -0.49
N GLU A 92 -17.10 9.46 0.49
CA GLU A 92 -16.84 8.34 1.40
C GLU A 92 -16.89 6.98 0.68
N ASP A 93 -17.66 6.86 -0.40
CA ASP A 93 -17.84 5.61 -1.14
C ASP A 93 -16.93 5.46 -2.37
N VAL A 94 -16.08 6.47 -2.67
CA VAL A 94 -15.26 6.47 -3.90
C VAL A 94 -14.36 5.26 -4.03
N PHE A 95 -13.81 4.74 -2.93
CA PHE A 95 -12.95 3.56 -2.95
C PHE A 95 -13.74 2.27 -2.69
N ALA A 96 -14.69 2.29 -1.75
CA ALA A 96 -15.48 1.11 -1.40
C ALA A 96 -16.24 0.55 -2.61
N ARG A 97 -16.82 1.42 -3.45
CA ARG A 97 -17.50 0.99 -4.66
C ARG A 97 -16.56 0.33 -5.68
N GLN A 98 -15.35 0.86 -5.83
CA GLN A 98 -14.35 0.29 -6.73
C GLN A 98 -13.78 -1.03 -6.16
N VAL A 99 -13.62 -1.15 -4.84
CA VAL A 99 -13.25 -2.42 -4.19
C VAL A 99 -14.29 -3.49 -4.51
N ARG A 100 -15.61 -3.20 -4.38
CA ARG A 100 -16.67 -4.15 -4.74
C ARG A 100 -16.66 -4.54 -6.23
N ALA A 101 -16.27 -3.61 -7.11
CA ALA A 101 -16.21 -3.86 -8.56
C ALA A 101 -15.02 -4.73 -8.96
N HIS A 102 -13.85 -4.44 -8.42
CA HIS A 102 -12.56 -5.00 -8.85
C HIS A 102 -12.03 -6.13 -7.95
N GLY A 103 -12.33 -6.08 -6.65
CA GLY A 103 -11.81 -7.03 -5.67
C GLY A 103 -12.39 -8.43 -5.85
N ARG A 104 -11.57 -9.43 -5.56
CA ARG A 104 -11.93 -10.86 -5.53
C ARG A 104 -11.36 -11.46 -4.24
N PRO A 105 -11.92 -12.59 -3.76
CA PRO A 105 -11.36 -13.28 -2.60
C PRO A 105 -9.85 -13.52 -2.74
N ASP A 106 -9.12 -13.34 -1.65
CA ASP A 106 -7.66 -13.44 -1.52
C ASP A 106 -6.85 -12.35 -2.27
N ASP A 107 -7.50 -11.41 -2.97
CA ASP A 107 -6.81 -10.18 -3.41
C ASP A 107 -6.41 -9.34 -2.19
N ILE A 108 -5.48 -8.42 -2.36
CA ILE A 108 -4.98 -7.56 -1.29
C ILE A 108 -5.53 -6.14 -1.46
N LEU A 109 -6.16 -5.58 -0.43
CA LEU A 109 -6.36 -4.14 -0.29
C LEU A 109 -5.21 -3.54 0.50
N PHE A 110 -4.38 -2.69 -0.12
CA PHE A 110 -3.33 -1.92 0.54
C PHE A 110 -3.82 -0.50 0.81
N ALA A 111 -4.19 -0.24 2.06
CA ALA A 111 -4.79 1.01 2.51
C ALA A 111 -3.74 1.93 3.13
N ILE A 112 -3.55 3.12 2.57
CA ILE A 112 -2.53 4.09 2.99
C ILE A 112 -3.21 5.34 3.56
N SER A 113 -2.93 5.66 4.82
CA SER A 113 -3.44 6.86 5.49
C SER A 113 -2.52 7.32 6.61
N THR A 114 -2.00 8.53 6.53
CA THR A 114 -1.11 9.09 7.57
C THR A 114 -1.81 9.28 8.91
N SER A 115 -3.13 9.55 8.91
CA SER A 115 -3.93 9.68 10.13
C SER A 115 -4.57 8.36 10.59
N GLY A 116 -4.76 7.41 9.67
CA GLY A 116 -5.52 6.19 9.92
C GLY A 116 -7.03 6.41 10.15
N THR A 117 -7.57 7.62 9.90
CA THR A 117 -8.96 8.01 10.21
C THR A 117 -9.76 8.45 8.98
N SER A 118 -9.26 8.27 7.76
CA SER A 118 -9.93 8.68 6.54
C SER A 118 -11.15 7.80 6.26
N ASP A 119 -12.37 8.36 6.28
CA ASP A 119 -13.63 7.62 6.16
C ASP A 119 -13.72 6.81 4.86
N ASN A 120 -13.33 7.40 3.72
CA ASN A 120 -13.34 6.69 2.43
C ASN A 120 -12.36 5.50 2.40
N VAL A 121 -11.24 5.58 3.12
CA VAL A 121 -10.29 4.47 3.27
C VAL A 121 -10.85 3.39 4.18
N LEU A 122 -11.47 3.76 5.30
CA LEU A 122 -12.11 2.82 6.24
C LEU A 122 -13.29 2.10 5.59
N ARG A 123 -14.14 2.80 4.82
CA ARG A 123 -15.22 2.16 4.04
C ARG A 123 -14.69 1.21 2.96
N ALA A 124 -13.52 1.51 2.38
CA ALA A 124 -12.87 0.57 1.45
C ALA A 124 -12.42 -0.71 2.17
N VAL A 125 -11.94 -0.59 3.42
CA VAL A 125 -11.61 -1.75 4.27
C VAL A 125 -12.84 -2.61 4.54
N ASP A 126 -13.97 -2.01 4.92
CA ASP A 126 -15.21 -2.76 5.13
C ASP A 126 -15.63 -3.52 3.87
N ALA A 127 -15.61 -2.83 2.71
CA ALA A 127 -15.93 -3.46 1.43
C ALA A 127 -14.96 -4.59 1.04
N ALA A 128 -13.68 -4.47 1.39
CA ALA A 128 -12.67 -5.49 1.15
C ALA A 128 -12.92 -6.73 2.01
N ARG A 129 -13.21 -6.55 3.30
CA ARG A 129 -13.55 -7.64 4.21
C ARG A 129 -14.80 -8.40 3.77
N ASP A 130 -15.86 -7.67 3.40
CA ASP A 130 -17.09 -8.27 2.86
C ASP A 130 -16.82 -9.06 1.57
N GLY A 131 -15.86 -8.63 0.77
CA GLY A 131 -15.43 -9.28 -0.46
C GLY A 131 -14.40 -10.41 -0.29
N GLY A 132 -13.96 -10.70 0.94
CA GLY A 132 -12.95 -11.72 1.24
C GLY A 132 -11.51 -11.33 0.84
N LEU A 133 -11.21 -10.04 0.72
CA LEU A 133 -9.86 -9.56 0.47
C LEU A 133 -9.05 -9.55 1.79
N VAL A 134 -7.75 -9.67 1.65
CA VAL A 134 -6.80 -9.42 2.75
C VAL A 134 -6.51 -7.93 2.84
N VAL A 135 -6.65 -7.34 4.02
CA VAL A 135 -6.47 -5.90 4.25
C VAL A 135 -5.12 -5.63 4.91
N TRP A 136 -4.30 -4.83 4.25
CA TRP A 136 -3.05 -4.32 4.80
C TRP A 136 -3.08 -2.80 4.92
N ALA A 137 -2.48 -2.29 5.99
CA ALA A 137 -2.43 -0.86 6.26
C ALA A 137 -0.99 -0.32 6.30
N LEU A 138 -0.82 0.88 5.77
CA LEU A 138 0.38 1.70 5.95
C LEU A 138 -0.05 3.04 6.54
N THR A 139 0.31 3.27 7.82
CA THR A 139 -0.26 4.36 8.62
C THR A 139 0.80 5.24 9.28
N GLY A 140 0.36 6.35 9.86
CA GLY A 140 1.11 7.08 10.89
C GLY A 140 1.12 6.32 12.22
N PRO A 141 1.40 7.01 13.34
CA PRO A 141 1.53 6.36 14.63
C PRO A 141 0.31 5.53 15.01
N ALA A 142 0.56 4.32 15.52
CA ALA A 142 -0.47 3.49 16.16
C ALA A 142 -0.58 3.82 17.66
N PRO A 143 -1.77 3.59 18.31
CA PRO A 143 -2.97 3.01 17.71
C PRO A 143 -3.73 4.00 16.83
N ASN A 144 -4.37 3.51 15.78
CA ASN A 144 -5.29 4.28 14.96
C ASN A 144 -6.32 3.35 14.28
N PRO A 145 -7.52 3.85 13.92
CA PRO A 145 -8.62 3.02 13.41
C PRO A 145 -8.24 2.11 12.24
N LEU A 146 -7.43 2.58 11.29
CA LEU A 146 -7.04 1.78 10.13
C LEU A 146 -6.09 0.65 10.51
N ALA A 147 -5.11 0.90 11.41
CA ALA A 147 -4.19 -0.13 11.89
C ALA A 147 -4.93 -1.20 12.72
N ASP A 148 -5.96 -0.80 13.48
CA ASP A 148 -6.73 -1.69 14.35
C ASP A 148 -7.64 -2.65 13.58
N VAL A 149 -8.11 -2.25 12.37
CA VAL A 149 -9.01 -3.07 11.55
C VAL A 149 -8.28 -3.87 10.46
N ALA A 150 -7.03 -3.59 10.17
CA ALA A 150 -6.26 -4.30 9.14
C ALA A 150 -5.79 -5.68 9.63
N ASP A 151 -5.67 -6.66 8.71
CA ASP A 151 -5.09 -7.97 8.99
C ASP A 151 -3.58 -7.88 9.27
N ASP A 152 -2.91 -6.87 8.71
CA ASP A 152 -1.53 -6.52 9.00
C ASP A 152 -1.31 -5.02 8.78
N ALA A 153 -0.43 -4.38 9.58
CA ALA A 153 -0.19 -2.95 9.49
C ALA A 153 1.28 -2.59 9.72
N ILE A 154 1.79 -1.65 8.93
CA ILE A 154 3.06 -0.98 9.16
C ILE A 154 2.75 0.45 9.57
N SER A 155 3.25 0.88 10.74
CA SER A 155 3.03 2.22 11.27
C SER A 155 4.33 3.01 11.30
N ALA A 156 4.30 4.23 10.75
CA ALA A 156 5.39 5.18 10.80
C ALA A 156 5.31 5.99 12.11
N ASP A 157 6.27 5.81 13.01
CA ASP A 157 6.32 6.55 14.27
C ASP A 157 6.90 7.95 14.08
N ALA A 158 6.07 8.87 13.58
CA ALA A 158 6.38 10.29 13.40
C ALA A 158 5.12 11.15 13.58
N ASN A 159 5.32 12.40 14.01
CA ASN A 159 4.21 13.33 14.31
C ASN A 159 3.89 14.30 13.16
N VAL A 160 4.74 14.35 12.13
CA VAL A 160 4.60 15.28 10.99
C VAL A 160 4.21 14.49 9.76
N THR A 161 3.13 14.88 9.10
CA THR A 161 2.60 14.18 7.91
C THR A 161 3.66 13.99 6.83
N ALA A 162 4.51 14.99 6.56
CA ALA A 162 5.58 14.87 5.57
C ALA A 162 6.56 13.74 5.94
N THR A 163 7.00 13.68 7.20
CA THR A 163 7.91 12.62 7.67
C THR A 163 7.26 11.23 7.60
N ILE A 164 5.96 11.12 7.95
CA ILE A 164 5.20 9.88 7.80
C ILE A 164 5.20 9.44 6.33
N GLN A 165 4.91 10.36 5.41
CA GLN A 165 4.89 10.07 3.98
C GLN A 165 6.28 9.66 3.44
N GLU A 166 7.35 10.26 3.92
CA GLU A 166 8.72 9.87 3.55
C GLU A 166 9.05 8.44 4.00
N VAL A 167 8.63 8.06 5.23
CA VAL A 167 8.73 6.66 5.70
C VAL A 167 7.88 5.73 4.83
N HIS A 168 6.64 6.14 4.48
CA HIS A 168 5.76 5.37 3.59
C HIS A 168 6.42 5.12 2.22
N GLN A 169 7.11 6.11 1.66
CA GLN A 169 7.84 5.95 0.40
C GLN A 169 8.97 4.91 0.54
N VAL A 170 9.70 4.92 1.64
CA VAL A 170 10.72 3.90 1.92
C VAL A 170 10.09 2.51 2.01
N VAL A 171 8.97 2.36 2.72
CA VAL A 171 8.24 1.08 2.81
C VAL A 171 7.79 0.58 1.44
N VAL A 172 7.25 1.46 0.59
CA VAL A 172 6.88 1.11 -0.79
C VAL A 172 8.05 0.50 -1.55
N HIS A 173 9.22 1.11 -1.50
CA HIS A 173 10.42 0.60 -2.18
C HIS A 173 10.90 -0.73 -1.57
N LEU A 174 10.89 -0.88 -0.25
CA LEU A 174 11.27 -2.13 0.41
C LEU A 174 10.34 -3.30 0.02
N LEU A 175 9.02 -3.06 -0.05
CA LEU A 175 8.07 -4.07 -0.54
C LEU A 175 8.38 -4.48 -2.00
N CYS A 176 8.66 -3.51 -2.88
CA CYS A 176 9.03 -3.77 -4.26
C CYS A 176 10.35 -4.56 -4.36
N GLU A 177 11.33 -4.25 -3.50
CA GLU A 177 12.62 -4.97 -3.47
C GLU A 177 12.44 -6.45 -3.09
N VAL A 178 11.62 -6.74 -2.09
CA VAL A 178 11.30 -8.12 -1.70
C VAL A 178 10.58 -8.86 -2.81
N VAL A 179 9.60 -8.23 -3.47
CA VAL A 179 8.92 -8.82 -4.65
C VAL A 179 9.90 -9.16 -5.78
N ASP A 180 10.85 -8.27 -6.06
CA ASP A 180 11.89 -8.50 -7.08
C ASP A 180 12.83 -9.65 -6.68
N LEU A 181 13.17 -9.83 -5.40
CA LEU A 181 13.99 -10.96 -4.93
C LEU A 181 13.28 -12.30 -5.14
N HIS A 182 11.97 -12.37 -4.87
CA HIS A 182 11.16 -13.56 -5.16
C HIS A 182 11.09 -13.87 -6.66
N ALA A 183 10.92 -12.86 -7.52
CA ALA A 183 10.88 -13.05 -8.96
C ALA A 183 12.20 -13.63 -9.50
N LYS A 184 13.35 -13.16 -8.99
CA LYS A 184 14.66 -13.71 -9.32
C LYS A 184 14.80 -15.18 -8.90
N ALA A 185 14.37 -15.52 -7.69
CA ALA A 185 14.46 -16.89 -7.18
C ALA A 185 13.67 -17.87 -8.06
N VAL A 186 12.46 -17.47 -8.47
CA VAL A 186 11.61 -18.28 -9.37
C VAL A 186 12.25 -18.44 -10.75
N ALA A 187 12.83 -17.38 -11.32
CA ALA A 187 13.50 -17.43 -12.63
C ALA A 187 14.70 -18.38 -12.61
N VAL A 188 15.50 -18.40 -11.55
CA VAL A 188 16.65 -19.32 -11.40
C VAL A 188 16.19 -20.78 -11.33
N VAL A 189 15.16 -21.09 -10.56
CA VAL A 189 14.61 -22.45 -10.46
C VAL A 189 14.01 -22.90 -11.80
N GLY A 190 13.26 -22.03 -12.49
CA GLY A 190 12.68 -22.34 -13.80
C GLY A 190 13.70 -22.54 -14.93
N SER A 191 14.93 -22.03 -14.80
CA SER A 191 16.01 -22.24 -15.77
C SER A 191 16.80 -23.55 -15.55
N LEU A 192 16.55 -24.27 -14.48
CA LEU A 192 17.21 -25.54 -14.12
C LEU A 192 16.37 -26.79 -14.46
N VAL A 193 15.14 -26.56 -14.95
CA VAL A 193 14.21 -27.60 -15.41
C VAL A 193 14.04 -27.51 -16.93
#